data_ce9efeffa64bf72793516aa2a74fa51b
#
_entry.id   ce9efeffa64bf72793516aa2a74fa51b
#
_cell.length_a   1.000
_cell.length_b   1.000
_cell.length_c   1.000
_cell.angle_alpha   90.00
_cell.angle_beta   90.00
_cell.angle_gamma   90.00
#
_symmetry.space_group_name_H-M   'P 1'
#
loop_
_entity.id
_entity.type
_entity.pdbx_description
1 polymer ?
#
loop_
_entity_poly.entity_id
_entity_poly.type
_entity_poly.pdbx_seq_one_letter_code
_entity_poly.pdbx_strand_id
1 'polypeptide(L)'
;MDNPLTIVIVSDSTGETAQTYLKSVTTQFPDLETKIIRRPDVTTIEEIDKIFTGITEYSIIVPTMADKDLADYICNKAEERNIEVLPILEKGIKVFEKVTGQKAVRQVGLTRALSKDYFSMIEAIEFAIQYDDGKDPKGFLKSDIVLLGVSRTSKTPTTMILATKNYKVSNLPLVPESRLPREIFEVDSDRIMGLLIDPEKLVNIREDRSKELGLIGESVYSRENRIQKELDYAKEVYKDLDCKVIDVTNNTIEQTATQIVEYYISKFGEEK
;
A
#
# COMPACT_ATOMS: atom_id res chain seq x y z
N MET A 1 -17.62 -7.89 -31.76
CA MET A 1 -16.25 -8.46 -31.89
C MET A 1 -16.05 -9.35 -30.70
N ASP A 2 -16.05 -10.67 -30.91
CA ASP A 2 -16.17 -11.63 -29.79
C ASP A 2 -14.84 -12.12 -29.21
N ASN A 3 -13.72 -11.42 -29.47
CA ASN A 3 -12.43 -11.79 -28.93
C ASN A 3 -11.91 -10.69 -27.97
N PRO A 4 -11.55 -11.03 -26.70
CA PRO A 4 -10.96 -10.07 -25.78
C PRO A 4 -9.62 -9.56 -26.31
N LEU A 5 -9.32 -8.28 -26.08
CA LEU A 5 -8.02 -7.71 -26.39
C LEU A 5 -6.94 -8.43 -25.57
N THR A 6 -5.99 -9.04 -26.25
CA THR A 6 -4.88 -9.71 -25.55
C THR A 6 -3.76 -8.73 -25.25
N ILE A 7 -3.39 -8.58 -23.99
CA ILE A 7 -2.27 -7.74 -23.55
C ILE A 7 -1.18 -8.63 -22.99
N VAL A 8 0.01 -8.58 -23.59
CA VAL A 8 1.13 -9.43 -23.20
C VAL A 8 2.21 -8.58 -22.53
N ILE A 9 2.38 -8.75 -21.23
CA ILE A 9 3.47 -8.16 -20.47
C ILE A 9 4.70 -9.03 -20.66
N VAL A 10 5.81 -8.45 -21.13
CA VAL A 10 7.11 -9.11 -21.26
C VAL A 10 8.11 -8.37 -20.39
N SER A 11 8.76 -9.05 -19.47
CA SER A 11 9.67 -8.43 -18.50
C SER A 11 10.89 -9.31 -18.24
N ASP A 12 12.04 -8.68 -18.09
CA ASP A 12 13.29 -9.29 -17.60
C ASP A 12 13.31 -9.44 -16.06
N SER A 13 12.20 -9.12 -15.40
CA SER A 13 11.94 -9.29 -13.98
C SER A 13 10.48 -9.76 -13.81
N THR A 14 9.72 -9.30 -12.79
CA THR A 14 8.36 -9.79 -12.52
C THR A 14 7.26 -9.18 -13.38
N GLY A 15 7.48 -8.03 -14.00
CA GLY A 15 6.46 -7.32 -14.80
C GLY A 15 5.39 -6.59 -13.97
N GLU A 16 5.57 -6.39 -12.67
CA GLU A 16 4.62 -5.69 -11.79
C GLU A 16 4.38 -4.24 -12.20
N THR A 17 5.44 -3.56 -12.65
CA THR A 17 5.34 -2.17 -13.15
C THR A 17 4.33 -2.07 -14.28
N ALA A 18 4.44 -2.95 -15.28
CA ALA A 18 3.49 -2.99 -16.39
C ALA A 18 2.07 -3.36 -15.92
N GLN A 19 1.95 -4.30 -15.01
CA GLN A 19 0.66 -4.73 -14.47
C GLN A 19 -0.08 -3.58 -13.76
N THR A 20 0.62 -2.84 -12.91
CA THR A 20 0.06 -1.67 -12.19
C THR A 20 -0.35 -0.56 -13.16
N TYR A 21 0.52 -0.26 -14.13
CA TYR A 21 0.23 0.72 -15.17
C TYR A 21 -1.01 0.32 -15.99
N LEU A 22 -1.06 -0.92 -16.47
CA LEU A 22 -2.19 -1.42 -17.28
C LEU A 22 -3.50 -1.42 -16.50
N LYS A 23 -3.49 -1.75 -15.22
CA LYS A 23 -4.68 -1.63 -14.37
C LYS A 23 -5.26 -0.22 -14.40
N SER A 24 -4.42 0.81 -14.32
CA SER A 24 -4.85 2.20 -14.39
C SER A 24 -5.39 2.59 -15.78
N VAL A 25 -4.81 2.04 -16.83
CA VAL A 25 -5.25 2.31 -18.22
C VAL A 25 -6.56 1.58 -18.52
N THR A 26 -6.66 0.28 -18.24
CA THR A 26 -7.83 -0.54 -18.57
C THR A 26 -9.10 -0.10 -17.85
N THR A 27 -8.98 0.44 -16.62
CA THR A 27 -10.13 1.03 -15.90
C THR A 27 -10.78 2.22 -16.61
N GLN A 28 -10.10 2.83 -17.57
CA GLN A 28 -10.68 3.90 -18.42
C GLN A 28 -11.54 3.35 -19.57
N PHE A 29 -11.55 2.04 -19.76
CA PHE A 29 -12.29 1.34 -20.83
C PHE A 29 -13.23 0.27 -20.20
N PRO A 30 -14.32 0.67 -19.52
CA PRO A 30 -15.14 -0.24 -18.70
C PRO A 30 -15.81 -1.35 -19.53
N ASP A 31 -16.09 -1.09 -20.82
CA ASP A 31 -16.76 -2.05 -21.70
C ASP A 31 -15.78 -2.91 -22.51
N LEU A 32 -14.46 -2.75 -22.29
CA LEU A 32 -13.43 -3.49 -23.03
C LEU A 32 -13.06 -4.77 -22.29
N GLU A 33 -13.37 -5.92 -22.87
CA GLU A 33 -12.87 -7.20 -22.39
C GLU A 33 -11.38 -7.34 -22.71
N THR A 34 -10.55 -7.54 -21.68
CA THR A 34 -9.11 -7.70 -21.82
C THR A 34 -8.62 -9.02 -21.22
N LYS A 35 -7.66 -9.66 -21.89
CA LYS A 35 -6.94 -10.82 -21.41
C LYS A 35 -5.46 -10.46 -21.19
N ILE A 36 -5.02 -10.32 -19.94
CA ILE A 36 -3.62 -10.01 -19.62
C ILE A 36 -2.83 -11.31 -19.44
N ILE A 37 -1.76 -11.45 -20.22
CA ILE A 37 -0.80 -12.57 -20.15
C ILE A 37 0.53 -12.00 -19.67
N ARG A 38 1.09 -12.56 -18.59
CA ARG A 38 2.37 -12.13 -18.03
C ARG A 38 3.47 -13.14 -18.37
N ARG A 39 4.60 -12.63 -18.87
CA ARG A 39 5.80 -13.36 -19.20
C ARG A 39 6.97 -12.71 -18.43
N PRO A 40 7.19 -13.13 -17.16
CA PRO A 40 8.30 -12.66 -16.34
C PRO A 40 9.60 -13.39 -16.71
N ASP A 41 10.71 -12.85 -16.20
CA ASP A 41 12.05 -13.44 -16.23
C ASP A 41 12.53 -13.81 -17.64
N VAL A 42 12.12 -13.03 -18.65
CA VAL A 42 12.52 -13.19 -20.06
C VAL A 42 13.88 -12.56 -20.26
N THR A 43 14.89 -13.37 -20.54
CA THR A 43 16.30 -12.96 -20.63
C THR A 43 16.98 -13.33 -21.92
N THR A 44 16.27 -14.02 -22.84
CA THR A 44 16.83 -14.48 -24.11
C THR A 44 15.91 -14.18 -25.29
N ILE A 45 16.52 -14.10 -26.49
CA ILE A 45 15.80 -13.92 -27.76
C ILE A 45 14.89 -15.12 -28.05
N GLU A 46 15.32 -16.32 -27.74
CA GLU A 46 14.55 -17.55 -27.96
C GLU A 46 13.27 -17.58 -27.13
N GLU A 47 13.30 -17.02 -25.91
CA GLU A 47 12.09 -16.88 -25.08
C GLU A 47 11.12 -15.85 -25.68
N ILE A 48 11.64 -14.73 -26.19
CA ILE A 48 10.83 -13.73 -26.90
C ILE A 48 10.18 -14.38 -28.12
N ASP A 49 10.92 -15.14 -28.90
CA ASP A 49 10.41 -15.82 -30.10
C ASP A 49 9.24 -16.76 -29.78
N LYS A 50 9.34 -17.52 -28.72
CA LYS A 50 8.25 -18.39 -28.24
C LYS A 50 7.00 -17.61 -27.85
N ILE A 51 7.17 -16.43 -27.25
CA ILE A 51 6.04 -15.55 -26.89
C ILE A 51 5.29 -15.14 -28.16
N PHE A 52 6.00 -14.74 -29.19
CA PHE A 52 5.39 -14.30 -30.45
C PHE A 52 4.67 -15.42 -31.23
N THR A 53 4.96 -16.69 -31.01
CA THR A 53 4.24 -17.80 -31.68
C THR A 53 2.75 -17.85 -31.34
N GLY A 54 2.34 -17.35 -30.17
CA GLY A 54 0.96 -17.39 -29.69
C GLY A 54 0.21 -16.05 -29.72
N ILE A 55 0.77 -15.01 -30.35
CA ILE A 55 0.19 -13.67 -30.37
C ILE A 55 -0.47 -13.40 -31.73
N THR A 56 -1.67 -12.80 -31.70
CA THR A 56 -2.43 -12.35 -32.86
C THR A 56 -2.29 -10.84 -33.07
N GLU A 57 -2.73 -10.34 -34.24
CA GLU A 57 -2.73 -8.91 -34.52
C GLU A 57 -3.59 -8.09 -33.55
N TYR A 58 -4.65 -8.67 -32.99
CA TYR A 58 -5.48 -8.04 -31.95
C TYR A 58 -4.85 -8.20 -30.55
N SER A 59 -3.63 -7.71 -30.43
CA SER A 59 -2.84 -7.79 -29.19
C SER A 59 -2.00 -6.53 -28.98
N ILE A 60 -1.67 -6.25 -27.72
CA ILE A 60 -0.72 -5.22 -27.31
C ILE A 60 0.41 -5.90 -26.55
N ILE A 61 1.66 -5.60 -26.91
CA ILE A 61 2.83 -6.03 -26.14
C ILE A 61 3.32 -4.88 -25.27
N VAL A 62 3.54 -5.16 -23.97
CA VAL A 62 4.00 -4.18 -23.00
C VAL A 62 5.33 -4.63 -22.42
N PRO A 63 6.46 -4.29 -23.05
CA PRO A 63 7.77 -4.64 -22.55
C PRO A 63 8.19 -3.72 -21.40
N THR A 64 8.72 -4.35 -20.34
CA THR A 64 9.42 -3.70 -19.22
C THR A 64 10.78 -4.33 -19.07
N MET A 65 11.63 -4.13 -20.05
CA MET A 65 12.99 -4.66 -20.13
C MET A 65 13.99 -3.57 -19.75
N ALA A 66 14.90 -3.85 -18.81
CA ALA A 66 16.06 -3.00 -18.55
C ALA A 66 17.12 -3.20 -19.64
N ASP A 67 17.26 -4.42 -20.13
CA ASP A 67 18.12 -4.73 -21.26
C ASP A 67 17.59 -4.08 -22.55
N LYS A 68 18.42 -3.20 -23.13
CA LYS A 68 18.03 -2.41 -24.30
C LYS A 68 17.94 -3.27 -25.56
N ASP A 69 18.84 -4.23 -25.72
CA ASP A 69 18.91 -5.04 -26.96
C ASP A 69 17.68 -5.95 -27.05
N LEU A 70 17.25 -6.53 -25.91
CA LEU A 70 16.01 -7.30 -25.83
C LEU A 70 14.78 -6.44 -26.01
N ALA A 71 14.77 -5.23 -25.45
CA ALA A 71 13.66 -4.27 -25.65
C ALA A 71 13.50 -3.87 -27.13
N ASP A 72 14.60 -3.52 -27.77
CA ASP A 72 14.63 -3.16 -29.19
C ASP A 72 14.24 -4.37 -30.07
N TYR A 73 14.67 -5.59 -29.72
CA TYR A 73 14.26 -6.81 -30.42
C TYR A 73 12.77 -7.06 -30.37
N ILE A 74 12.13 -6.89 -29.19
CA ILE A 74 10.67 -7.02 -29.05
C ILE A 74 9.94 -5.99 -29.93
N CYS A 75 10.38 -4.72 -29.91
CA CYS A 75 9.76 -3.67 -30.70
C CYS A 75 9.84 -3.96 -32.20
N ASN A 76 11.02 -4.30 -32.71
CA ASN A 76 11.23 -4.60 -34.15
C ASN A 76 10.37 -5.80 -34.58
N LYS A 77 10.35 -6.86 -33.78
CA LYS A 77 9.60 -8.07 -34.10
C LYS A 77 8.08 -7.85 -34.08
N ALA A 78 7.60 -6.99 -33.19
CA ALA A 78 6.19 -6.62 -33.15
C ALA A 78 5.79 -5.77 -34.36
N GLU A 79 6.66 -4.82 -34.76
CA GLU A 79 6.45 -4.01 -35.96
C GLU A 79 6.36 -4.88 -37.23
N GLU A 80 7.24 -5.88 -37.40
CA GLU A 80 7.20 -6.84 -38.50
C GLU A 80 5.86 -7.61 -38.58
N ARG A 81 5.13 -7.70 -37.48
CA ARG A 81 3.86 -8.44 -37.38
C ARG A 81 2.62 -7.55 -37.22
N ASN A 82 2.77 -6.24 -37.39
CA ASN A 82 1.71 -5.24 -37.17
C ASN A 82 1.04 -5.38 -35.78
N ILE A 83 1.84 -5.66 -34.73
CA ILE A 83 1.37 -5.75 -33.35
C ILE A 83 1.77 -4.45 -32.62
N GLU A 84 0.81 -3.85 -31.92
CA GLU A 84 1.05 -2.63 -31.14
C GLU A 84 1.95 -2.89 -29.93
N VAL A 85 2.93 -1.99 -29.72
CA VAL A 85 3.87 -2.06 -28.59
C VAL A 85 3.77 -0.82 -27.71
N LEU A 86 3.69 -1.04 -26.42
CA LEU A 86 3.68 0.02 -25.41
C LEU A 86 4.92 -0.09 -24.50
N PRO A 87 6.10 0.40 -24.93
CA PRO A 87 7.37 0.27 -24.20
C PRO A 87 7.48 1.34 -23.10
N ILE A 88 6.72 1.15 -22.03
CA ILE A 88 6.56 2.16 -20.95
C ILE A 88 7.88 2.49 -20.26
N LEU A 89 8.71 1.49 -19.93
CA LEU A 89 10.00 1.69 -19.26
C LEU A 89 10.98 2.41 -20.18
N GLU A 90 11.11 1.99 -21.45
CA GLU A 90 12.02 2.58 -22.42
C GLU A 90 11.67 4.04 -22.72
N LYS A 91 10.37 4.36 -22.86
CA LYS A 91 9.92 5.75 -23.02
C LYS A 91 10.31 6.62 -21.84
N GLY A 92 10.12 6.12 -20.61
CA GLY A 92 10.53 6.81 -19.40
C GLY A 92 12.04 7.05 -19.36
N ILE A 93 12.84 6.02 -19.59
CA ILE A 93 14.31 6.12 -19.60
C ILE A 93 14.79 7.16 -20.61
N LYS A 94 14.28 7.14 -21.85
CA LYS A 94 14.64 8.12 -22.88
C LYS A 94 14.36 9.57 -22.48
N VAL A 95 13.24 9.81 -21.81
CA VAL A 95 12.89 11.15 -21.30
C VAL A 95 13.89 11.60 -20.23
N PHE A 96 14.22 10.74 -19.27
CA PHE A 96 15.19 11.04 -18.22
C PHE A 96 16.60 11.26 -18.79
N GLU A 97 17.07 10.40 -19.69
CA GLU A 97 18.37 10.58 -20.35
C GLU A 97 18.44 11.92 -21.09
N LYS A 98 17.35 12.31 -21.78
CA LYS A 98 17.29 13.60 -22.52
C LYS A 98 17.35 14.81 -21.58
N VAL A 99 16.65 14.77 -20.45
CA VAL A 99 16.55 15.92 -19.54
C VAL A 99 17.78 16.05 -18.66
N THR A 100 18.32 14.92 -18.17
CA THR A 100 19.44 14.92 -17.22
C THR A 100 20.81 14.86 -17.87
N GLY A 101 20.89 14.41 -19.13
CA GLY A 101 22.16 14.12 -19.82
C GLY A 101 22.87 12.86 -19.31
N GLN A 102 22.31 12.18 -18.31
CA GLN A 102 22.88 10.95 -17.76
C GLN A 102 22.42 9.75 -18.59
N LYS A 103 23.22 8.68 -18.61
CA LYS A 103 22.87 7.41 -19.23
C LYS A 103 22.29 6.44 -18.21
N ALA A 104 21.22 5.73 -18.56
CA ALA A 104 20.66 4.71 -17.72
C ALA A 104 21.63 3.53 -17.54
N VAL A 105 21.67 2.98 -16.33
CA VAL A 105 22.54 1.82 -15.96
C VAL A 105 22.12 0.53 -16.66
N ARG A 106 20.84 0.40 -17.03
CA ARG A 106 20.29 -0.73 -17.76
C ARG A 106 20.51 -2.10 -17.10
N GLN A 107 20.53 -2.12 -15.78
CA GLN A 107 20.70 -3.35 -14.99
C GLN A 107 19.33 -3.91 -14.59
N VAL A 108 19.11 -5.19 -14.86
CA VAL A 108 17.91 -5.93 -14.47
C VAL A 108 17.81 -6.00 -12.94
N GLY A 109 16.61 -5.82 -12.41
CA GLY A 109 16.34 -5.99 -10.98
C GLY A 109 16.82 -4.85 -10.08
N LEU A 110 17.22 -3.68 -10.60
CA LEU A 110 17.66 -2.54 -9.77
C LEU A 110 16.61 -2.10 -8.75
N THR A 111 15.34 -2.15 -9.10
CA THR A 111 14.23 -1.84 -8.16
C THR A 111 14.05 -2.90 -7.08
N ARG A 112 14.68 -4.05 -7.23
CA ARG A 112 14.65 -5.20 -6.30
C ARG A 112 16.01 -5.53 -5.72
N ALA A 113 17.07 -4.85 -6.15
CA ALA A 113 18.32 -4.93 -5.41
C ALA A 113 17.93 -4.69 -3.95
N LEU A 114 18.26 -5.65 -3.07
CA LEU A 114 18.00 -5.58 -1.63
C LEU A 114 18.59 -4.27 -1.12
N SER A 115 17.82 -3.20 -1.27
CA SER A 115 18.21 -1.85 -0.89
C SER A 115 18.15 -1.77 0.63
N LYS A 116 18.85 -0.82 1.18
CA LYS A 116 18.71 -0.48 2.60
C LYS A 116 17.24 -0.27 2.96
N ASP A 117 16.46 0.31 2.03
CA ASP A 117 15.03 0.58 2.19
C ASP A 117 14.20 -0.70 2.29
N TYR A 118 14.56 -1.76 1.55
CA TYR A 118 13.87 -3.06 1.66
C TYR A 118 14.04 -3.66 3.06
N PHE A 119 15.28 -3.66 3.59
CA PHE A 119 15.53 -4.17 4.94
C PHE A 119 14.85 -3.31 6.01
N SER A 120 14.84 -1.98 5.83
CA SER A 120 14.11 -1.06 6.71
C SER A 120 12.62 -1.33 6.72
N MET A 121 12.04 -1.61 5.55
CA MET A 121 10.62 -1.98 5.42
C MET A 121 10.32 -3.29 6.15
N ILE A 122 11.14 -4.32 5.97
CA ILE A 122 10.94 -5.61 6.66
C ILE A 122 11.05 -5.42 8.18
N GLU A 123 12.05 -4.68 8.66
CA GLU A 123 12.22 -4.38 10.07
C GLU A 123 11.00 -3.62 10.64
N ALA A 124 10.45 -2.65 9.89
CA ALA A 124 9.25 -1.92 10.28
C ALA A 124 8.01 -2.81 10.33
N ILE A 125 7.85 -3.75 9.39
CA ILE A 125 6.74 -4.72 9.39
C ILE A 125 6.87 -5.68 10.59
N GLU A 126 8.06 -6.22 10.84
CA GLU A 126 8.31 -7.09 12.01
C GLU A 126 8.02 -6.35 13.31
N PHE A 127 8.45 -5.08 13.40
CA PHE A 127 8.14 -4.20 14.53
C PHE A 127 6.63 -4.03 14.72
N ALA A 128 5.90 -3.73 13.66
CA ALA A 128 4.45 -3.55 13.68
C ALA A 128 3.70 -4.79 14.19
N ILE A 129 4.12 -5.98 13.76
CA ILE A 129 3.55 -7.26 14.22
C ILE A 129 3.87 -7.52 15.70
N GLN A 130 5.10 -7.25 16.12
CA GLN A 130 5.56 -7.49 17.48
C GLN A 130 4.82 -6.60 18.48
N TYR A 131 4.57 -5.34 18.13
CA TYR A 131 4.00 -4.32 19.03
C TYR A 131 2.55 -3.94 18.68
N ASP A 132 1.81 -4.87 18.05
CA ASP A 132 0.40 -4.73 17.75
C ASP A 132 -0.46 -4.84 19.03
N ASP A 133 -1.53 -4.06 19.11
CA ASP A 133 -2.53 -4.06 20.19
C ASP A 133 -1.94 -3.88 21.60
N GLY A 134 -0.81 -3.18 21.73
CA GLY A 134 -0.19 -2.89 23.03
C GLY A 134 0.38 -4.10 23.77
N LYS A 135 0.70 -5.19 23.06
CA LYS A 135 1.24 -6.44 23.66
C LYS A 135 2.50 -6.22 24.50
N ASP A 136 3.37 -5.33 24.08
CA ASP A 136 4.54 -4.89 24.84
C ASP A 136 4.64 -3.36 24.81
N PRO A 137 4.33 -2.67 25.93
CA PRO A 137 4.36 -1.22 26.04
C PRO A 137 5.72 -0.58 25.73
N LYS A 138 6.82 -1.32 25.88
CA LYS A 138 8.16 -0.84 25.54
C LYS A 138 8.30 -0.50 24.05
N GLY A 139 7.40 -1.04 23.21
CA GLY A 139 7.32 -0.71 21.80
C GLY A 139 7.03 0.77 21.56
N PHE A 140 6.21 1.39 22.41
CA PHE A 140 5.85 2.81 22.24
C PHE A 140 7.08 3.74 22.23
N LEU A 141 8.05 3.46 23.10
CA LEU A 141 9.29 4.26 23.21
C LEU A 141 10.21 4.11 21.98
N LYS A 142 10.05 3.03 21.23
CA LYS A 142 10.86 2.72 20.04
C LYS A 142 10.14 3.05 18.73
N SER A 143 8.86 3.42 18.81
CA SER A 143 8.04 3.72 17.65
C SER A 143 8.36 5.09 17.09
N ASP A 144 8.31 5.21 15.78
CA ASP A 144 8.23 6.51 15.12
C ASP A 144 6.83 7.11 15.31
N ILE A 145 5.81 6.25 15.25
CA ILE A 145 4.39 6.62 15.34
C ILE A 145 3.69 5.65 16.28
N VAL A 146 2.83 6.17 17.16
CA VAL A 146 1.94 5.37 18.01
C VAL A 146 0.49 5.69 17.68
N LEU A 147 -0.28 4.70 17.27
CA LEU A 147 -1.70 4.86 16.93
C LEU A 147 -2.59 4.47 18.12
N LEU A 148 -3.42 5.38 18.58
CA LEU A 148 -4.41 5.14 19.60
C LEU A 148 -5.81 5.13 19.00
N GLY A 149 -6.73 4.34 19.56
CA GLY A 149 -8.12 4.37 19.13
C GLY A 149 -8.95 3.23 19.70
N VAL A 150 -10.24 3.37 19.68
CA VAL A 150 -11.16 2.31 20.06
C VAL A 150 -11.11 1.14 19.07
N SER A 151 -11.67 0.00 19.45
CA SER A 151 -11.73 -1.16 18.55
C SER A 151 -12.48 -0.82 17.26
N ARG A 152 -11.96 -1.25 16.08
CA ARG A 152 -12.52 -1.04 14.72
C ARG A 152 -12.31 0.37 14.13
N THR A 153 -11.32 1.10 14.59
CA THR A 153 -10.87 2.36 13.94
C THR A 153 -9.74 2.16 12.92
N SER A 154 -9.56 0.95 12.41
CA SER A 154 -8.55 0.57 11.41
C SER A 154 -7.08 0.79 11.85
N LYS A 155 -6.77 0.76 13.16
CA LYS A 155 -5.38 0.88 13.66
C LYS A 155 -4.43 -0.10 13.00
N THR A 156 -4.65 -1.42 13.18
CA THR A 156 -3.75 -2.47 12.67
C THR A 156 -3.53 -2.38 11.15
N PRO A 157 -4.55 -2.27 10.27
CA PRO A 157 -4.30 -2.11 8.85
C PRO A 157 -3.57 -0.81 8.50
N THR A 158 -3.84 0.31 9.18
CA THR A 158 -3.09 1.57 8.99
C THR A 158 -1.64 1.40 9.43
N THR A 159 -1.39 0.73 10.57
CA THR A 159 -0.04 0.37 11.05
C THR A 159 0.74 -0.39 9.99
N MET A 160 0.12 -1.37 9.33
CA MET A 160 0.78 -2.15 8.27
C MET A 160 1.11 -1.32 7.04
N ILE A 161 0.23 -0.41 6.60
CA ILE A 161 0.53 0.49 5.48
C ILE A 161 1.69 1.44 5.83
N LEU A 162 1.72 1.99 7.03
CA LEU A 162 2.82 2.85 7.48
C LEU A 162 4.14 2.07 7.57
N ALA A 163 4.10 0.81 8.00
CA ALA A 163 5.27 -0.06 8.04
C ALA A 163 5.87 -0.31 6.64
N THR A 164 5.03 -0.46 5.60
CA THR A 164 5.52 -0.56 4.21
C THR A 164 6.19 0.73 3.69
N LYS A 165 6.00 1.84 4.40
CA LYS A 165 6.66 3.13 4.17
C LYS A 165 7.84 3.37 5.13
N ASN A 166 8.40 2.32 5.73
CA ASN A 166 9.55 2.30 6.64
C ASN A 166 9.32 2.94 8.04
N TYR A 167 8.07 3.23 8.42
CA TYR A 167 7.79 3.73 9.76
C TYR A 167 7.60 2.58 10.76
N LYS A 168 8.33 2.62 11.87
CA LYS A 168 8.10 1.73 13.02
C LYS A 168 6.86 2.21 13.77
N VAL A 169 5.78 1.47 13.66
CA VAL A 169 4.49 1.85 14.22
C VAL A 169 4.01 0.82 15.22
N SER A 170 3.63 1.27 16.39
CA SER A 170 2.87 0.48 17.35
C SER A 170 1.46 1.02 17.50
N ASN A 171 0.55 0.22 18.01
CA ASN A 171 -0.80 0.70 18.27
C ASN A 171 -1.35 0.17 19.61
N LEU A 172 -2.27 0.93 20.19
CA LEU A 172 -2.93 0.60 21.44
C LEU A 172 -4.44 0.77 21.31
N PRO A 173 -5.23 -0.28 21.55
CA PRO A 173 -6.68 -0.16 21.67
C PRO A 173 -7.04 0.53 22.99
N LEU A 174 -7.88 1.56 22.92
CA LEU A 174 -8.39 2.26 24.10
C LEU A 174 -9.66 1.58 24.59
N VAL A 175 -9.60 1.15 25.87
CA VAL A 175 -10.69 0.47 26.56
C VAL A 175 -10.87 1.14 27.93
N PRO A 176 -12.07 1.67 28.28
CA PRO A 176 -12.29 2.44 29.50
C PRO A 176 -11.90 1.70 30.80
N GLU A 177 -12.00 0.37 30.80
CA GLU A 177 -11.67 -0.45 31.96
C GLU A 177 -10.18 -0.78 32.09
N SER A 178 -9.38 -0.46 31.06
CA SER A 178 -7.94 -0.74 31.03
C SER A 178 -7.14 0.50 31.38
N ARG A 179 -6.18 0.35 32.26
CA ARG A 179 -5.22 1.44 32.54
C ARG A 179 -4.27 1.59 31.38
N LEU A 180 -3.98 2.84 31.01
CA LEU A 180 -2.94 3.14 30.04
C LEU A 180 -1.57 2.72 30.59
N PRO A 181 -0.72 2.07 29.76
CA PRO A 181 0.67 1.81 30.10
C PRO A 181 1.42 3.11 30.40
N ARG A 182 2.34 3.06 31.36
CA ARG A 182 3.11 4.26 31.75
C ARG A 182 3.98 4.80 30.62
N GLU A 183 4.47 3.90 29.80
CA GLU A 183 5.34 4.18 28.67
C GLU A 183 4.70 5.13 27.64
N ILE A 184 3.35 5.16 27.56
CA ILE A 184 2.68 6.06 26.61
C ILE A 184 2.88 7.55 26.97
N PHE A 185 3.02 7.85 28.28
CA PHE A 185 3.22 9.22 28.77
C PHE A 185 4.69 9.69 28.62
N GLU A 186 5.60 8.78 28.26
CA GLU A 186 7.00 9.08 27.99
C GLU A 186 7.26 9.33 26.49
N VAL A 187 6.27 9.04 25.63
CA VAL A 187 6.35 9.28 24.19
C VAL A 187 6.08 10.74 23.88
N ASP A 188 6.83 11.31 22.95
CA ASP A 188 6.56 12.64 22.42
C ASP A 188 5.14 12.71 21.82
N SER A 189 4.35 13.69 22.26
CA SER A 189 2.95 13.85 21.83
C SER A 189 2.79 13.99 20.32
N ASP A 190 3.79 14.56 19.63
CA ASP A 190 3.81 14.67 18.17
C ASP A 190 4.00 13.33 17.44
N ARG A 191 4.42 12.27 18.15
CA ARG A 191 4.45 10.89 17.64
C ARG A 191 3.18 10.10 17.90
N ILE A 192 2.28 10.61 18.75
CA ILE A 192 1.04 9.93 19.10
C ILE A 192 -0.11 10.47 18.26
N MET A 193 -0.88 9.57 17.65
CA MET A 193 -2.04 9.93 16.83
C MET A 193 -3.27 9.16 17.27
N GLY A 194 -4.29 9.90 17.71
CA GLY A 194 -5.59 9.36 18.09
C GLY A 194 -6.49 9.23 16.86
N LEU A 195 -7.01 8.04 16.61
CA LEU A 195 -7.98 7.80 15.54
C LEU A 195 -9.41 7.93 16.10
N LEU A 196 -10.18 8.85 15.54
CA LEU A 196 -11.57 9.10 15.91
C LEU A 196 -12.49 8.72 14.75
N ILE A 197 -13.63 8.13 15.07
CA ILE A 197 -14.65 7.72 14.10
C ILE A 197 -16.03 8.17 14.58
N ASP A 198 -16.93 8.43 13.64
CA ASP A 198 -18.34 8.69 13.94
C ASP A 198 -18.99 7.51 14.68
N PRO A 199 -19.78 7.77 15.75
CA PRO A 199 -20.43 6.72 16.54
C PRO A 199 -21.36 5.82 15.72
N GLU A 200 -22.19 6.39 14.83
CA GLU A 200 -23.15 5.61 14.03
C GLU A 200 -22.41 4.68 13.04
N LYS A 201 -21.35 5.21 12.42
CA LYS A 201 -20.51 4.40 11.54
C LYS A 201 -19.82 3.28 12.28
N LEU A 202 -19.34 3.52 13.51
CA LEU A 202 -18.70 2.48 14.33
C LEU A 202 -19.70 1.39 14.73
N VAL A 203 -20.96 1.75 15.05
CA VAL A 203 -22.05 0.79 15.30
C VAL A 203 -22.19 -0.15 14.10
N ASN A 204 -22.34 0.40 12.90
CA ASN A 204 -22.52 -0.40 11.67
C ASN A 204 -21.34 -1.33 11.43
N ILE A 205 -20.11 -0.85 11.54
CA ILE A 205 -18.89 -1.67 11.34
C ILE A 205 -18.83 -2.84 12.35
N ARG A 206 -19.18 -2.59 13.61
CA ARG A 206 -19.18 -3.64 14.65
C ARG A 206 -20.30 -4.64 14.46
N GLU A 207 -21.48 -4.21 14.00
CA GLU A 207 -22.59 -5.11 13.67
C GLU A 207 -22.26 -6.05 12.52
N ASP A 208 -21.70 -5.52 11.45
CA ASP A 208 -21.31 -6.33 10.29
C ASP A 208 -20.27 -7.38 10.70
N ARG A 209 -19.29 -6.98 11.53
CA ARG A 209 -18.29 -7.93 12.04
C ARG A 209 -18.88 -8.98 12.99
N SER A 210 -19.86 -8.61 13.79
CA SER A 210 -20.56 -9.56 14.68
C SER A 210 -21.35 -10.60 13.88
N LYS A 211 -22.01 -10.18 12.79
CA LYS A 211 -22.71 -11.07 11.86
C LYS A 211 -21.75 -12.05 11.20
N GLU A 212 -20.60 -11.56 10.70
CA GLU A 212 -19.56 -12.42 10.08
C GLU A 212 -19.04 -13.50 11.05
N LEU A 213 -18.93 -13.17 12.34
CA LEU A 213 -18.44 -14.08 13.39
C LEU A 213 -19.54 -14.97 13.98
N GLY A 214 -20.81 -14.83 13.53
CA GLY A 214 -21.94 -15.60 14.05
C GLY A 214 -22.30 -15.27 15.51
N LEU A 215 -21.89 -14.10 16.03
CA LEU A 215 -22.17 -13.68 17.40
C LEU A 215 -23.53 -12.97 17.46
N ILE A 216 -24.52 -13.63 18.10
CA ILE A 216 -25.86 -13.08 18.32
C ILE A 216 -25.99 -12.81 19.83
N GLY A 217 -26.33 -11.59 20.27
CA GLY A 217 -26.69 -11.50 21.67
C GLY A 217 -26.78 -10.18 22.43
N GLU A 218 -26.48 -9.02 21.90
CA GLU A 218 -26.67 -7.76 22.65
C GLU A 218 -27.72 -6.86 21.98
N SER A 219 -28.47 -6.11 22.80
CA SER A 219 -29.43 -5.13 22.29
C SER A 219 -28.71 -3.95 21.61
N VAL A 220 -29.30 -3.38 20.57
CA VAL A 220 -28.75 -2.21 19.83
C VAL A 220 -28.43 -1.06 20.82
N TYR A 221 -29.33 -0.78 21.75
CA TYR A 221 -29.17 0.28 22.75
C TYR A 221 -27.97 0.09 23.69
N SER A 222 -27.67 -1.15 24.13
CA SER A 222 -26.51 -1.41 24.99
C SER A 222 -25.19 -1.24 24.24
N ARG A 223 -25.19 -1.55 22.93
CA ARG A 223 -24.02 -1.37 22.05
C ARG A 223 -23.73 0.11 21.79
N GLU A 224 -24.74 0.92 21.48
CA GLU A 224 -24.60 2.36 21.25
C GLU A 224 -24.06 3.06 22.51
N ASN A 225 -24.62 2.80 23.67
CA ASN A 225 -24.14 3.35 24.94
C ASN A 225 -22.68 2.95 25.24
N ARG A 226 -22.31 1.71 24.91
CA ARG A 226 -20.95 1.24 25.08
C ARG A 226 -19.99 1.97 24.16
N ILE A 227 -20.32 2.09 22.88
CA ILE A 227 -19.54 2.81 21.88
C ILE A 227 -19.33 4.26 22.29
N GLN A 228 -20.40 4.94 22.75
CA GLN A 228 -20.29 6.33 23.18
C GLN A 228 -19.30 6.47 24.36
N LYS A 229 -19.38 5.60 25.38
CA LYS A 229 -18.44 5.60 26.50
C LYS A 229 -16.99 5.37 26.07
N GLU A 230 -16.76 4.46 25.12
CA GLU A 230 -15.42 4.21 24.60
C GLU A 230 -14.88 5.41 23.82
N LEU A 231 -15.70 6.06 23.01
CA LEU A 231 -15.29 7.24 22.25
C LEU A 231 -15.05 8.45 23.15
N ASP A 232 -15.87 8.64 24.19
CA ASP A 232 -15.68 9.74 25.14
C ASP A 232 -14.38 9.52 25.94
N TYR A 233 -14.14 8.30 26.40
CA TYR A 233 -12.87 7.96 27.04
C TYR A 233 -11.67 8.18 26.11
N ALA A 234 -11.78 7.80 24.84
CA ALA A 234 -10.71 8.02 23.86
C ALA A 234 -10.42 9.52 23.67
N LYS A 235 -11.46 10.37 23.61
CA LYS A 235 -11.30 11.83 23.53
C LYS A 235 -10.61 12.43 24.75
N GLU A 236 -10.93 11.92 25.95
CA GLU A 236 -10.24 12.33 27.19
C GLU A 236 -8.76 11.96 27.12
N VAL A 237 -8.43 10.71 26.73
CA VAL A 237 -7.05 10.26 26.58
C VAL A 237 -6.29 11.11 25.57
N TYR A 238 -6.89 11.43 24.41
CA TYR A 238 -6.24 12.26 23.39
C TYR A 238 -5.94 13.66 23.93
N LYS A 239 -6.84 14.22 24.70
CA LYS A 239 -6.65 15.53 25.34
C LYS A 239 -5.55 15.48 26.41
N ASP A 240 -5.52 14.43 27.23
CA ASP A 240 -4.54 14.28 28.31
C ASP A 240 -3.12 14.08 27.75
N LEU A 241 -2.99 13.42 26.58
CA LEU A 241 -1.73 13.20 25.88
C LEU A 241 -1.35 14.36 24.96
N ASP A 242 -2.21 15.36 24.78
CA ASP A 242 -2.04 16.48 23.84
C ASP A 242 -1.65 16.02 22.42
N CYS A 243 -2.23 14.91 21.99
CA CYS A 243 -1.83 14.26 20.73
C CYS A 243 -2.68 14.70 19.54
N LYS A 244 -2.16 14.48 18.33
CA LYS A 244 -2.90 14.74 17.08
C LYS A 244 -4.08 13.78 16.94
N VAL A 245 -5.29 14.33 16.68
CA VAL A 245 -6.48 13.53 16.39
C VAL A 245 -6.76 13.55 14.90
N ILE A 246 -7.04 12.37 14.34
CA ILE A 246 -7.38 12.16 12.92
C ILE A 246 -8.76 11.51 12.85
N ASP A 247 -9.68 12.16 12.15
CA ASP A 247 -11.02 11.64 11.89
C ASP A 247 -10.93 10.63 10.71
N VAL A 248 -11.24 9.38 11.00
CA VAL A 248 -11.20 8.29 10.01
C VAL A 248 -12.58 7.93 9.47
N THR A 249 -13.61 8.71 9.81
CA THR A 249 -15.01 8.41 9.47
C THR A 249 -15.20 8.15 7.97
N ASN A 250 -14.65 9.00 7.12
CA ASN A 250 -14.82 8.91 5.67
C ASN A 250 -13.52 8.64 4.91
N ASN A 251 -12.45 8.35 5.62
CA ASN A 251 -11.15 8.06 5.03
C ASN A 251 -11.01 6.57 4.68
N THR A 252 -10.33 6.29 3.59
CA THR A 252 -9.73 4.96 3.38
C THR A 252 -8.52 4.78 4.30
N ILE A 253 -8.04 3.55 4.41
CA ILE A 253 -6.85 3.24 5.23
C ILE A 253 -5.62 3.97 4.66
N GLU A 254 -5.50 4.03 3.33
CA GLU A 254 -4.44 4.72 2.60
C GLU A 254 -4.49 6.24 2.82
N GLN A 255 -5.68 6.84 2.78
CA GLN A 255 -5.86 8.27 3.06
C GLN A 255 -5.48 8.61 4.51
N THR A 256 -5.87 7.75 5.46
CA THR A 256 -5.49 7.88 6.87
C THR A 256 -3.97 7.81 7.01
N ALA A 257 -3.32 6.81 6.40
CA ALA A 257 -1.87 6.67 6.43
C ALA A 257 -1.16 7.89 5.81
N THR A 258 -1.69 8.45 4.71
CA THR A 258 -1.14 9.65 4.08
C THR A 258 -1.20 10.85 5.02
N GLN A 259 -2.35 11.11 5.67
CA GLN A 259 -2.49 12.22 6.63
C GLN A 259 -1.54 12.07 7.83
N ILE A 260 -1.32 10.83 8.29
CA ILE A 260 -0.36 10.53 9.37
C ILE A 260 1.07 10.88 8.94
N VAL A 261 1.48 10.46 7.73
CA VAL A 261 2.81 10.75 7.20
C VAL A 261 3.02 12.24 7.00
N GLU A 262 2.06 12.95 6.41
CA GLU A 262 2.10 14.39 6.23
C GLU A 262 2.27 15.14 7.55
N TYR A 263 1.52 14.73 8.59
CA TYR A 263 1.67 15.31 9.92
C TYR A 263 3.06 15.02 10.50
N TYR A 264 3.53 13.78 10.43
CA TYR A 264 4.85 13.39 10.91
C TYR A 264 5.97 14.20 10.24
N ILE A 265 5.94 14.31 8.91
CA ILE A 265 6.90 15.11 8.15
C ILE A 265 6.87 16.59 8.57
N SER A 266 5.67 17.15 8.80
CA SER A 266 5.51 18.54 9.25
C SER A 266 6.20 18.82 10.60
N LYS A 267 6.34 17.79 11.46
CA LYS A 267 6.93 17.89 12.80
C LYS A 267 8.42 17.52 12.83
N PHE A 268 8.81 16.50 12.10
CA PHE A 268 10.16 15.93 12.17
C PHE A 268 11.00 16.17 10.90
N GLY A 269 10.40 16.66 9.82
CA GLY A 269 11.12 17.22 8.66
C GLY A 269 11.66 16.21 7.66
N GLU A 270 11.45 14.89 7.85
CA GLU A 270 11.99 13.85 6.97
C GLU A 270 10.94 12.79 6.64
N GLU A 271 10.84 12.42 5.34
CA GLU A 271 10.23 11.20 4.88
C GLU A 271 11.22 10.04 5.06
N LYS A 272 10.78 8.89 5.59
CA LYS A 272 11.67 7.74 5.85
C LYS A 272 11.85 6.82 4.66
#